data_b1977cb51ffd7e5096baf08e4ab95f30
#
_entry.id   b1977cb51ffd7e5096baf08e4ab95f30
#
_cell.length_a   1.000
_cell.length_b   1.000
_cell.length_c   1.000
_cell.angle_alpha   90.00
_cell.angle_beta   90.00
_cell.angle_gamma   90.00
#
_symmetry.space_group_name_H-M   'P 1'
#
loop_
_entity.id
_entity.type
_entity.pdbx_description
1 polymer ?
#
loop_
_entity_poly.entity_id
_entity_poly.type
_entity_poly.pdbx_seq_one_letter_code
_entity_poly.pdbx_strand_id
1 'polypeptide(L)'
;MDAYVALEGGHVVEARGRSPGTSRGELVFTTAYTGYEESLTDPSYEEQVLTFSYPLIGNYGVREERFESDRVHPRAVVARELTDDVAEWLADEGVPAVDHIDTRDLVTDIREGGAMKCGIAVGDDATAEDALAELDACKGMSEHEDIGAQVSVAEPVVHEGDDDGAYADADVALIDCGAKGSIVDSLVARGADVHVLPYDATEADVDAVDPDLLFISNGPGDPANFEAAEALVDTYVGETPIAGICLGQQVVARALGGTTEKMDFGHRGVNQPVRDLETNRVVMTTQNHGYTVGDPGDALDVTQVNVNDDTPEGLDSDELGVITRQYHPEANPGPNDSLDFFDDVLGLTESRTTVAPADD
;
A
#
# COMPACT_ATOMS: atom_id res chain seq x y z
N MET A 1 -8.38 4.18 30.49
CA MET A 1 -7.99 5.56 30.14
C MET A 1 -9.14 6.19 29.38
N ASP A 2 -9.35 7.49 29.52
CA ASP A 2 -10.31 8.24 28.72
C ASP A 2 -9.77 8.41 27.30
N ALA A 3 -10.65 8.49 26.33
CA ALA A 3 -10.27 8.68 24.94
C ALA A 3 -11.34 9.49 24.18
N TYR A 4 -10.86 10.33 23.27
CA TYR A 4 -11.66 11.20 22.45
C TYR A 4 -11.22 11.10 21.00
N VAL A 5 -12.18 10.95 20.10
CA VAL A 5 -11.97 10.89 18.65
C VAL A 5 -12.72 12.08 18.04
N ALA A 6 -11.98 13.06 17.54
CA ALA A 6 -12.52 14.23 16.85
C ALA A 6 -12.54 13.98 15.35
N LEU A 7 -13.70 14.14 14.74
CA LEU A 7 -13.93 13.95 13.31
C LEU A 7 -14.01 15.29 12.57
N GLU A 8 -13.72 15.29 11.30
CA GLU A 8 -13.88 16.46 10.44
C GLU A 8 -15.29 17.05 10.58
N GLY A 9 -15.38 18.37 10.74
CA GLY A 9 -16.63 19.04 11.12
C GLY A 9 -16.79 19.25 12.63
N GLY A 10 -15.86 18.76 13.46
CA GLY A 10 -15.76 19.06 14.91
C GLY A 10 -16.65 18.19 15.81
N HIS A 11 -17.22 17.09 15.28
CA HIS A 11 -17.89 16.10 16.12
C HIS A 11 -16.86 15.30 16.93
N VAL A 12 -17.06 15.16 18.24
CA VAL A 12 -16.18 14.38 19.12
C VAL A 12 -16.95 13.19 19.68
N VAL A 13 -16.32 12.01 19.54
CA VAL A 13 -16.84 10.75 20.07
C VAL A 13 -15.99 10.33 21.28
N GLU A 14 -16.63 10.00 22.40
CA GLU A 14 -15.97 9.40 23.56
C GLU A 14 -15.74 7.88 23.32
N ALA A 15 -14.58 7.38 23.72
CA ALA A 15 -14.19 5.99 23.58
C ALA A 15 -13.41 5.52 24.82
N ARG A 16 -13.02 4.24 24.83
CA ARG A 16 -12.10 3.72 25.83
C ARG A 16 -10.67 3.71 25.27
N GLY A 17 -9.75 4.35 25.96
CA GLY A 17 -8.32 4.33 25.61
C GLY A 17 -7.66 2.99 25.94
N ARG A 18 -6.90 2.47 24.99
CA ARG A 18 -6.17 1.20 25.10
C ARG A 18 -4.65 1.40 25.04
N SER A 19 -4.18 2.30 24.20
CA SER A 19 -2.78 2.74 24.13
C SER A 19 -2.75 4.26 24.23
N PRO A 20 -1.93 4.87 25.12
CA PRO A 20 -1.95 6.30 25.36
C PRO A 20 -1.23 7.09 24.27
N GLY A 21 -1.60 8.37 24.14
CA GLY A 21 -0.96 9.34 23.25
C GLY A 21 -1.97 10.23 22.54
N THR A 22 -1.46 11.18 21.77
CA THR A 22 -2.25 11.99 20.83
C THR A 22 -1.77 11.75 19.43
N SER A 23 -2.68 11.79 18.46
CA SER A 23 -2.36 11.58 17.07
C SER A 23 -3.42 12.15 16.15
N ARG A 24 -3.10 12.21 14.86
CA ARG A 24 -3.97 12.66 13.78
C ARG A 24 -3.65 11.97 12.47
N GLY A 25 -4.61 11.95 11.57
CA GLY A 25 -4.44 11.36 10.24
C GLY A 25 -5.76 11.32 9.48
N GLU A 26 -5.70 10.84 8.25
CA GLU A 26 -6.90 10.55 7.49
C GLU A 26 -7.57 9.30 8.07
N LEU A 27 -8.84 9.44 8.50
CA LEU A 27 -9.61 8.33 9.03
C LEU A 27 -10.06 7.42 7.88
N VAL A 28 -9.58 6.20 7.92
CA VAL A 28 -9.89 5.15 6.94
C VAL A 28 -10.36 3.89 7.65
N PHE A 29 -10.90 2.94 6.90
CA PHE A 29 -11.33 1.67 7.47
C PHE A 29 -10.81 0.48 6.65
N THR A 30 -10.75 -0.68 7.28
CA THR A 30 -10.57 -1.96 6.58
C THR A 30 -11.72 -2.91 6.90
N THR A 31 -12.13 -3.69 5.89
CA THR A 31 -13.11 -4.77 6.04
C THR A 31 -12.45 -6.14 6.25
N ALA A 32 -11.13 -6.19 6.35
CA ALA A 32 -10.40 -7.40 6.65
C ALA A 32 -10.82 -7.95 8.03
N TYR A 33 -11.15 -9.23 8.08
CA TYR A 33 -11.57 -9.94 9.29
C TYR A 33 -10.45 -10.80 9.91
N THR A 34 -9.30 -10.83 9.24
CA THR A 34 -8.06 -11.51 9.62
C THR A 34 -6.88 -10.70 9.11
N GLY A 35 -5.67 -10.95 9.59
CA GLY A 35 -4.48 -10.27 9.12
C GLY A 35 -4.36 -8.84 9.67
N TYR A 36 -4.66 -8.66 10.94
CA TYR A 36 -4.48 -7.34 11.56
C TYR A 36 -3.01 -7.00 11.78
N GLU A 37 -2.13 -8.00 11.94
CA GLU A 37 -0.69 -7.79 12.02
C GLU A 37 -0.16 -7.23 10.70
N GLU A 38 -0.52 -7.86 9.58
CA GLU A 38 -0.19 -7.45 8.22
C GLU A 38 -0.75 -6.05 7.93
N SER A 39 -2.01 -5.78 8.30
CA SER A 39 -2.62 -4.46 8.09
C SER A 39 -1.97 -3.37 8.94
N LEU A 40 -1.56 -3.67 10.18
CA LEU A 40 -0.93 -2.68 11.07
C LEU A 40 0.52 -2.38 10.69
N THR A 41 1.20 -3.30 10.01
CA THR A 41 2.58 -3.13 9.55
C THR A 41 2.69 -2.82 8.05
N ASP A 42 1.55 -2.62 7.35
CA ASP A 42 1.52 -2.18 5.94
C ASP A 42 1.86 -0.68 5.86
N PRO A 43 3.00 -0.32 5.19
CA PRO A 43 3.42 1.07 5.04
C PRO A 43 2.38 1.97 4.34
N SER A 44 1.47 1.39 3.55
CA SER A 44 0.40 2.14 2.87
C SER A 44 -0.57 2.84 3.83
N TYR A 45 -0.56 2.50 5.14
CA TYR A 45 -1.34 3.21 6.16
C TYR A 45 -0.60 4.36 6.84
N GLU A 46 0.59 4.74 6.40
CA GLU A 46 1.30 5.90 6.94
C GLU A 46 0.42 7.17 6.83
N GLU A 47 0.44 8.02 7.87
CA GLU A 47 -0.39 9.24 8.00
C GLU A 47 -1.91 8.98 8.07
N GLN A 48 -2.36 7.73 8.32
CA GLN A 48 -3.77 7.37 8.44
C GLN A 48 -4.14 6.88 9.84
N VAL A 49 -5.39 7.09 10.22
CA VAL A 49 -6.02 6.49 11.41
C VAL A 49 -6.85 5.30 10.93
N LEU A 50 -6.45 4.08 11.31
CA LEU A 50 -7.07 2.86 10.81
C LEU A 50 -8.22 2.38 11.70
N THR A 51 -9.42 2.32 11.13
CA THR A 51 -10.60 1.73 11.75
C THR A 51 -10.82 0.30 11.27
N PHE A 52 -10.83 -0.66 12.19
CA PHE A 52 -11.24 -2.02 11.88
C PHE A 52 -12.76 -2.16 11.94
N SER A 53 -13.38 -2.58 10.83
CA SER A 53 -14.82 -2.88 10.80
C SER A 53 -15.17 -4.20 11.49
N TYR A 54 -14.21 -5.14 11.57
CA TYR A 54 -14.37 -6.39 12.32
C TYR A 54 -14.37 -6.11 13.82
N PRO A 55 -15.31 -6.71 14.58
CA PRO A 55 -15.58 -6.27 15.96
C PRO A 55 -14.51 -6.62 16.99
N LEU A 56 -13.68 -7.64 16.77
CA LEU A 56 -12.65 -8.07 17.71
C LEU A 56 -11.30 -8.22 17.01
N ILE A 57 -10.32 -7.42 17.42
CA ILE A 57 -8.96 -7.44 16.91
C ILE A 57 -8.02 -8.01 17.98
N GLY A 58 -7.16 -8.96 17.60
CA GLY A 58 -6.16 -9.58 18.47
C GLY A 58 -6.52 -11.01 18.92
N ASN A 59 -7.58 -11.61 18.39
CA ASN A 59 -8.12 -12.91 18.83
C ASN A 59 -7.20 -14.11 18.58
N TYR A 60 -6.06 -13.95 17.90
CA TYR A 60 -5.05 -15.01 17.70
C TYR A 60 -3.61 -14.58 18.05
N GLY A 61 -3.48 -13.49 18.82
CA GLY A 61 -2.20 -12.95 19.30
C GLY A 61 -1.46 -12.11 18.25
N VAL A 62 -0.23 -11.71 18.56
CA VAL A 62 0.66 -10.94 17.67
C VAL A 62 1.82 -11.83 17.27
N ARG A 63 2.10 -11.94 15.97
CA ARG A 63 3.13 -12.81 15.40
C ARG A 63 3.98 -12.01 14.41
N GLU A 64 5.23 -11.80 14.77
CA GLU A 64 6.18 -10.99 14.00
C GLU A 64 6.44 -11.56 12.58
N GLU A 65 6.33 -12.89 12.41
CA GLU A 65 6.47 -13.53 11.09
C GLU A 65 5.39 -13.14 10.06
N ARG A 66 4.41 -12.34 10.48
CA ARG A 66 3.35 -11.80 9.63
C ARG A 66 3.50 -10.31 9.35
N PHE A 67 4.52 -9.69 9.88
CA PHE A 67 4.74 -8.28 9.67
C PHE A 67 5.18 -8.00 8.23
N GLU A 68 4.62 -6.96 7.66
CA GLU A 68 4.95 -6.49 6.32
C GLU A 68 6.09 -5.45 6.31
N SER A 69 6.45 -4.95 7.49
CA SER A 69 7.56 -4.03 7.73
C SER A 69 8.01 -4.11 9.20
N ASP A 70 8.98 -3.29 9.58
CA ASP A 70 9.61 -3.31 10.91
C ASP A 70 8.84 -2.57 12.02
N ARG A 71 7.71 -1.91 11.70
CA ARG A 71 6.93 -1.11 12.66
C ARG A 71 5.43 -1.05 12.32
N VAL A 72 4.65 -0.52 13.26
CA VAL A 72 3.25 -0.14 13.03
C VAL A 72 3.19 1.21 12.32
N HIS A 73 2.47 1.30 11.20
CA HIS A 73 2.37 2.50 10.37
C HIS A 73 1.17 3.40 10.66
N PRO A 74 -0.05 2.87 10.89
CA PRO A 74 -1.17 3.74 11.23
C PRO A 74 -0.85 4.66 12.40
N ARG A 75 -1.19 5.94 12.25
CA ARG A 75 -0.99 6.96 13.28
C ARG A 75 -1.81 6.71 14.54
N ALA A 76 -2.93 6.01 14.42
CA ALA A 76 -3.72 5.50 15.53
C ALA A 76 -4.62 4.37 15.05
N VAL A 77 -5.13 3.57 16.01
CA VAL A 77 -6.00 2.42 15.74
C VAL A 77 -7.35 2.60 16.43
N VAL A 78 -8.41 2.35 15.68
CA VAL A 78 -9.80 2.40 16.15
C VAL A 78 -10.45 1.04 15.94
N ALA A 79 -11.00 0.44 16.99
CA ALA A 79 -11.70 -0.83 16.90
C ALA A 79 -12.93 -0.86 17.82
N ARG A 80 -13.84 -1.82 17.61
CA ARG A 80 -14.92 -2.04 18.56
C ARG A 80 -14.40 -2.69 19.85
N GLU A 81 -13.44 -3.63 19.72
CA GLU A 81 -12.78 -4.29 20.85
C GLU A 81 -11.36 -4.71 20.44
N LEU A 82 -10.37 -4.35 21.27
CA LEU A 82 -8.98 -4.79 21.17
C LEU A 82 -8.64 -5.74 22.30
N THR A 83 -7.92 -6.82 22.00
CA THR A 83 -7.33 -7.67 23.05
C THR A 83 -6.20 -6.94 23.76
N ASP A 84 -5.84 -7.42 24.95
CA ASP A 84 -4.76 -6.82 25.75
C ASP A 84 -3.41 -6.95 25.02
N ASP A 85 -3.13 -8.08 24.37
CA ASP A 85 -1.89 -8.34 23.64
C ASP A 85 -1.67 -7.30 22.51
N VAL A 86 -2.71 -7.00 21.72
CA VAL A 86 -2.61 -5.99 20.66
C VAL A 86 -2.51 -4.58 21.24
N ALA A 87 -3.22 -4.30 22.34
CA ALA A 87 -3.13 -3.00 22.99
C ALA A 87 -1.74 -2.76 23.61
N GLU A 88 -1.10 -3.78 24.18
CA GLU A 88 0.27 -3.73 24.67
C GLU A 88 1.27 -3.51 23.52
N TRP A 89 1.14 -4.28 22.43
CA TRP A 89 1.97 -4.10 21.23
C TRP A 89 1.87 -2.66 20.69
N LEU A 90 0.66 -2.12 20.50
CA LEU A 90 0.47 -0.74 20.03
C LEU A 90 1.04 0.28 21.01
N ALA A 91 1.00 0.02 22.32
CA ALA A 91 1.60 0.89 23.31
C ALA A 91 3.14 0.85 23.27
N ASP A 92 3.74 -0.31 23.04
CA ASP A 92 5.20 -0.47 22.89
C ASP A 92 5.69 0.23 21.61
N GLU A 93 4.89 0.24 20.54
CA GLU A 93 5.13 0.99 19.30
C GLU A 93 4.81 2.50 19.43
N GLY A 94 4.23 2.94 20.54
CA GLY A 94 3.83 4.33 20.75
C GLY A 94 2.65 4.80 19.90
N VAL A 95 1.82 3.86 19.42
CA VAL A 95 0.66 4.14 18.58
C VAL A 95 -0.61 4.22 19.45
N PRO A 96 -1.30 5.38 19.51
CA PRO A 96 -2.55 5.52 20.26
C PRO A 96 -3.63 4.58 19.74
N ALA A 97 -4.38 3.96 20.66
CA ALA A 97 -5.45 3.05 20.30
C ALA A 97 -6.69 3.25 21.15
N VAL A 98 -7.83 3.15 20.52
CA VAL A 98 -9.14 3.26 21.17
C VAL A 98 -10.05 2.09 20.82
N ASP A 99 -10.88 1.71 21.79
CA ASP A 99 -11.95 0.77 21.53
C ASP A 99 -13.27 1.19 22.22
N HIS A 100 -14.29 0.29 22.19
CA HIS A 100 -15.64 0.58 22.70
C HIS A 100 -16.31 1.78 22.01
N ILE A 101 -15.97 2.00 20.74
CA ILE A 101 -16.59 2.96 19.84
C ILE A 101 -17.48 2.22 18.82
N ASP A 102 -18.52 2.87 18.29
CA ASP A 102 -19.33 2.29 17.23
C ASP A 102 -18.63 2.41 15.88
N THR A 103 -17.78 1.41 15.57
CA THR A 103 -17.03 1.36 14.31
C THR A 103 -17.94 1.23 13.09
N ARG A 104 -19.18 0.73 13.25
CA ARG A 104 -20.13 0.64 12.15
C ARG A 104 -20.63 2.03 11.74
N ASP A 105 -20.93 2.88 12.70
CA ASP A 105 -21.34 4.26 12.43
C ASP A 105 -20.19 5.02 11.76
N LEU A 106 -18.94 4.91 12.28
CA LEU A 106 -17.75 5.52 11.66
C LEU A 106 -17.55 5.05 10.21
N VAL A 107 -17.64 3.75 9.95
CA VAL A 107 -17.52 3.21 8.59
C VAL A 107 -18.64 3.70 7.67
N THR A 108 -19.85 3.89 8.21
CA THR A 108 -20.96 4.44 7.44
C THR A 108 -20.70 5.90 7.10
N ASP A 109 -20.24 6.70 8.07
CA ASP A 109 -19.90 8.11 7.88
C ASP A 109 -18.79 8.28 6.82
N ILE A 110 -17.74 7.43 6.85
CA ILE A 110 -16.68 7.44 5.84
C ILE A 110 -17.23 7.08 4.45
N ARG A 111 -18.13 6.10 4.35
CA ARG A 111 -18.71 5.69 3.06
C ARG A 111 -19.68 6.72 2.47
N GLU A 112 -20.34 7.49 3.30
CA GLU A 112 -21.30 8.52 2.86
C GLU A 112 -20.63 9.89 2.65
N GLY A 113 -19.63 10.24 3.47
CA GLY A 113 -18.97 11.55 3.47
C GLY A 113 -17.57 11.55 2.84
N GLY A 114 -16.98 10.38 2.58
CA GLY A 114 -15.59 10.24 2.16
C GLY A 114 -14.63 10.03 3.33
N ALA A 115 -13.38 9.68 3.02
CA ALA A 115 -12.30 9.67 3.99
C ALA A 115 -12.09 11.08 4.54
N MET A 116 -11.97 11.21 5.85
CA MET A 116 -12.01 12.48 6.55
C MET A 116 -10.84 12.65 7.52
N LYS A 117 -10.52 13.89 7.85
CA LYS A 117 -9.51 14.19 8.88
C LYS A 117 -9.98 13.75 10.26
N CYS A 118 -9.05 13.23 11.07
CA CYS A 118 -9.32 12.75 12.42
C CYS A 118 -8.21 13.18 13.38
N GLY A 119 -8.60 13.54 14.60
CA GLY A 119 -7.69 13.76 15.72
C GLY A 119 -8.07 12.85 16.89
N ILE A 120 -7.07 12.28 17.57
CA ILE A 120 -7.25 11.34 18.69
C ILE A 120 -6.45 11.81 19.89
N ALA A 121 -7.06 11.71 21.07
CA ALA A 121 -6.39 11.90 22.35
C ALA A 121 -6.78 10.78 23.31
N VAL A 122 -5.77 10.12 23.89
CA VAL A 122 -5.91 8.98 24.81
C VAL A 122 -5.04 9.19 26.05
N GLY A 123 -5.63 9.12 27.23
CA GLY A 123 -4.89 9.24 28.50
C GLY A 123 -5.82 9.53 29.68
N ASP A 124 -5.30 9.43 30.90
CA ASP A 124 -6.10 9.70 32.10
C ASP A 124 -6.47 11.19 32.25
N ASP A 125 -5.68 12.08 31.64
CA ASP A 125 -5.92 13.52 31.60
C ASP A 125 -6.33 14.01 30.19
N ALA A 126 -6.59 13.09 29.22
CA ALA A 126 -6.98 13.44 27.87
C ALA A 126 -8.34 14.16 27.85
N THR A 127 -8.50 15.12 26.96
CA THR A 127 -9.73 15.90 26.79
C THR A 127 -10.22 15.94 25.34
N ALA A 128 -11.48 16.28 25.15
CA ALA A 128 -12.03 16.54 23.81
C ALA A 128 -11.30 17.69 23.10
N GLU A 129 -10.79 18.68 23.86
CA GLU A 129 -10.04 19.82 23.32
C GLU A 129 -8.70 19.37 22.73
N ASP A 130 -8.04 18.38 23.35
CA ASP A 130 -6.79 17.81 22.83
C ASP A 130 -7.03 17.09 21.48
N ALA A 131 -8.10 16.30 21.36
CA ALA A 131 -8.45 15.64 20.11
C ALA A 131 -8.82 16.65 19.00
N LEU A 132 -9.53 17.74 19.36
CA LEU A 132 -9.85 18.82 18.41
C LEU A 132 -8.58 19.57 17.96
N ALA A 133 -7.62 19.77 18.86
CA ALA A 133 -6.34 20.41 18.52
C ALA A 133 -5.53 19.53 17.52
N GLU A 134 -5.55 18.21 17.70
CA GLU A 134 -4.95 17.27 16.74
C GLU A 134 -5.69 17.31 15.38
N LEU A 135 -7.02 17.35 15.38
CA LEU A 135 -7.82 17.49 14.16
C LEU A 135 -7.49 18.78 13.39
N ASP A 136 -7.40 19.91 14.10
CA ASP A 136 -7.08 21.21 13.49
C ASP A 136 -5.67 21.23 12.86
N ALA A 137 -4.75 20.44 13.39
CA ALA A 137 -3.39 20.31 12.88
C ALA A 137 -3.23 19.21 11.81
N CYS A 138 -4.28 18.45 11.50
CA CYS A 138 -4.24 17.35 10.54
C CYS A 138 -4.12 17.87 9.10
N LYS A 139 -3.15 17.35 8.37
CA LYS A 139 -2.97 17.61 6.93
C LYS A 139 -3.85 16.67 6.10
N GLY A 140 -4.11 17.04 4.84
CA GLY A 140 -4.63 16.10 3.84
C GLY A 140 -3.53 15.23 3.26
N MET A 141 -3.87 14.06 2.70
CA MET A 141 -2.87 13.11 2.17
C MET A 141 -1.94 13.73 1.11
N SER A 142 -2.46 14.59 0.22
CA SER A 142 -1.66 15.30 -0.79
C SER A 142 -0.70 16.35 -0.22
N GLU A 143 -0.85 16.75 1.05
CA GLU A 143 0.02 17.73 1.72
C GLU A 143 1.24 17.07 2.40
N HIS A 144 1.37 15.73 2.34
CA HIS A 144 2.50 14.96 2.87
C HIS A 144 3.52 14.68 1.75
N GLU A 145 4.19 15.74 1.27
CA GLU A 145 5.17 15.66 0.17
C GLU A 145 6.37 14.76 0.48
N ASP A 146 6.69 14.56 1.77
CA ASP A 146 7.81 13.74 2.26
C ASP A 146 7.40 12.34 2.72
N ILE A 147 6.21 11.87 2.34
CA ILE A 147 5.67 10.59 2.83
C ILE A 147 6.53 9.40 2.39
N GLY A 148 7.10 9.42 1.20
CA GLY A 148 8.01 8.40 0.72
C GLY A 148 9.24 8.22 1.62
N ALA A 149 9.82 9.32 2.11
CA ALA A 149 10.96 9.29 3.03
C ALA A 149 10.63 8.68 4.41
N GLN A 150 9.35 8.60 4.78
CA GLN A 150 8.92 8.03 6.06
C GLN A 150 8.82 6.51 6.02
N VAL A 151 8.70 5.91 4.83
CA VAL A 151 8.38 4.49 4.65
C VAL A 151 9.42 3.72 3.84
N SER A 152 10.27 4.42 3.10
CA SER A 152 11.30 3.84 2.24
C SER A 152 12.56 3.48 3.02
N VAL A 153 13.34 2.52 2.49
CA VAL A 153 14.70 2.26 2.95
C VAL A 153 15.58 3.51 2.78
N ALA A 154 16.49 3.74 3.73
CA ALA A 154 17.41 4.88 3.65
C ALA A 154 18.65 4.61 2.76
N GLU A 155 19.01 3.36 2.59
CA GLU A 155 20.16 2.87 1.83
C GLU A 155 19.72 1.64 1.03
N PRO A 156 20.32 1.36 -0.14
CA PRO A 156 20.00 0.16 -0.91
C PRO A 156 20.17 -1.14 -0.10
N VAL A 157 19.23 -2.07 -0.25
CA VAL A 157 19.24 -3.39 0.37
C VAL A 157 19.11 -4.47 -0.71
N VAL A 158 19.91 -5.54 -0.63
CA VAL A 158 19.82 -6.67 -1.57
C VAL A 158 19.27 -7.89 -0.86
N HIS A 159 18.27 -8.51 -1.48
CA HIS A 159 17.72 -9.80 -1.09
C HIS A 159 18.05 -10.82 -2.17
N GLU A 160 18.97 -11.74 -1.86
CA GLU A 160 19.41 -12.78 -2.80
C GLU A 160 18.34 -13.85 -2.95
N GLY A 161 18.03 -14.22 -4.18
CA GLY A 161 17.14 -15.33 -4.54
C GLY A 161 17.80 -16.69 -4.34
N ASP A 162 17.06 -17.76 -4.63
CA ASP A 162 17.61 -19.12 -4.60
C ASP A 162 18.23 -19.45 -5.98
N ASP A 163 19.52 -19.80 -6.02
CA ASP A 163 20.27 -20.17 -7.24
C ASP A 163 19.59 -21.28 -8.07
N ASP A 164 18.74 -22.10 -7.46
CA ASP A 164 17.97 -23.16 -8.11
C ASP A 164 16.53 -22.67 -8.51
N GLY A 165 16.18 -21.40 -8.29
CA GLY A 165 14.90 -20.81 -8.63
C GLY A 165 14.65 -20.70 -10.13
N ALA A 166 13.38 -20.54 -10.53
CA ALA A 166 13.02 -20.42 -11.95
C ALA A 166 13.60 -19.17 -12.61
N TYR A 167 13.82 -18.11 -11.84
CA TYR A 167 14.33 -16.81 -12.28
C TYR A 167 15.64 -16.42 -11.57
N ALA A 168 16.52 -17.40 -11.30
CA ALA A 168 17.77 -17.23 -10.57
C ALA A 168 18.78 -16.29 -11.26
N ASP A 169 18.60 -16.02 -12.56
CA ASP A 169 19.45 -15.09 -13.32
C ASP A 169 18.83 -13.69 -13.46
N ALA A 170 17.69 -13.41 -12.79
CA ALA A 170 16.98 -12.14 -12.91
C ALA A 170 17.32 -11.16 -11.78
N ASP A 171 17.82 -9.99 -12.14
CA ASP A 171 18.01 -8.84 -11.24
C ASP A 171 16.80 -7.90 -11.30
N VAL A 172 16.16 -7.64 -10.16
CA VAL A 172 15.03 -6.74 -10.02
C VAL A 172 15.44 -5.47 -9.27
N ALA A 173 15.36 -4.31 -9.89
CA ALA A 173 15.43 -3.02 -9.18
C ALA A 173 14.04 -2.66 -8.67
N LEU A 174 13.82 -2.77 -7.36
CA LEU A 174 12.57 -2.41 -6.70
C LEU A 174 12.71 -1.01 -6.09
N ILE A 175 11.92 -0.05 -6.58
CA ILE A 175 11.84 1.29 -6.01
C ILE A 175 10.87 1.24 -4.82
N ASP A 176 11.42 1.48 -3.64
CA ASP A 176 10.70 1.35 -2.37
C ASP A 176 9.90 2.62 -2.05
N CYS A 177 8.66 2.65 -2.49
CA CYS A 177 7.69 3.70 -2.14
C CYS A 177 6.93 3.40 -0.83
N GLY A 178 7.31 2.37 -0.11
CA GLY A 178 6.64 1.80 1.05
C GLY A 178 6.26 0.35 0.80
N ALA A 179 7.24 -0.45 0.36
CA ALA A 179 7.03 -1.84 -0.04
C ALA A 179 6.62 -2.73 1.14
N LYS A 180 5.63 -3.58 0.92
CA LYS A 180 5.33 -4.69 1.81
C LYS A 180 6.40 -5.77 1.66
N GLY A 181 6.86 -6.34 2.77
CA GLY A 181 7.86 -7.41 2.78
C GLY A 181 7.48 -8.61 1.92
N SER A 182 6.20 -8.95 1.89
CA SER A 182 5.66 -10.06 1.08
C SER A 182 5.78 -9.85 -0.44
N ILE A 183 5.94 -8.61 -0.94
CA ILE A 183 6.26 -8.36 -2.35
C ILE A 183 7.69 -8.81 -2.65
N VAL A 184 8.64 -8.38 -1.82
CA VAL A 184 10.05 -8.79 -1.93
C VAL A 184 10.17 -10.31 -1.79
N ASP A 185 9.55 -10.89 -0.76
CA ASP A 185 9.54 -12.33 -0.53
C ASP A 185 8.96 -13.12 -1.72
N SER A 186 7.94 -12.58 -2.39
CA SER A 186 7.31 -13.22 -3.56
C SER A 186 8.24 -13.28 -4.78
N LEU A 187 9.07 -12.25 -5.00
CA LEU A 187 10.07 -12.21 -6.06
C LEU A 187 11.25 -13.14 -5.71
N VAL A 188 11.79 -13.01 -4.50
CA VAL A 188 12.91 -13.83 -3.97
C VAL A 188 12.56 -15.31 -3.98
N ALA A 189 11.35 -15.70 -3.59
CA ALA A 189 10.90 -17.09 -3.58
C ALA A 189 10.84 -17.72 -4.99
N ARG A 190 10.85 -16.92 -6.04
CA ARG A 190 10.93 -17.36 -7.44
C ARG A 190 12.36 -17.42 -7.98
N GLY A 191 13.34 -16.96 -7.18
CA GLY A 191 14.76 -17.00 -7.46
C GLY A 191 15.39 -15.68 -7.88
N ALA A 192 14.58 -14.62 -8.08
CA ALA A 192 15.14 -13.34 -8.49
C ALA A 192 15.93 -12.66 -7.36
N ASP A 193 17.05 -12.03 -7.70
CA ASP A 193 17.75 -11.10 -6.82
C ASP A 193 17.01 -9.75 -6.80
N VAL A 194 16.62 -9.29 -5.62
CA VAL A 194 15.84 -8.05 -5.47
C VAL A 194 16.70 -6.97 -4.82
N HIS A 195 17.01 -5.94 -5.59
CA HIS A 195 17.71 -4.74 -5.16
C HIS A 195 16.68 -3.68 -4.77
N VAL A 196 16.40 -3.55 -3.48
CA VAL A 196 15.49 -2.55 -2.94
C VAL A 196 16.22 -1.22 -2.88
N LEU A 197 15.76 -0.25 -3.67
CA LEU A 197 16.34 1.10 -3.78
C LEU A 197 15.40 2.13 -3.11
N PRO A 198 15.94 3.22 -2.53
CA PRO A 198 15.11 4.28 -1.97
C PRO A 198 14.09 4.86 -2.97
N TYR A 199 12.96 5.42 -2.45
CA TYR A 199 11.90 6.03 -3.26
C TYR A 199 12.38 7.19 -4.16
N ASP A 200 13.48 7.84 -3.78
CA ASP A 200 14.13 8.95 -4.49
C ASP A 200 15.39 8.51 -5.24
N ALA A 201 15.54 7.20 -5.52
CA ALA A 201 16.64 6.66 -6.29
C ALA A 201 16.78 7.37 -7.64
N THR A 202 18.03 7.51 -8.10
CA THR A 202 18.36 8.16 -9.37
C THR A 202 18.58 7.11 -10.47
N GLU A 203 18.61 7.55 -11.74
CA GLU A 203 19.00 6.72 -12.89
C GLU A 203 20.36 6.03 -12.64
N ALA A 204 21.33 6.72 -12.04
CA ALA A 204 22.63 6.12 -11.73
C ALA A 204 22.57 4.99 -10.69
N ASP A 205 21.61 5.04 -9.76
CA ASP A 205 21.40 3.97 -8.78
C ASP A 205 20.79 2.73 -9.44
N VAL A 206 19.85 2.92 -10.37
CA VAL A 206 19.24 1.85 -11.16
C VAL A 206 20.23 1.27 -12.16
N ASP A 207 20.99 2.12 -12.87
CA ASP A 207 22.06 1.68 -13.79
C ASP A 207 23.15 0.84 -13.10
N ALA A 208 23.42 1.11 -11.82
CA ALA A 208 24.39 0.35 -11.04
C ALA A 208 23.93 -1.11 -10.76
N VAL A 209 22.63 -1.35 -10.79
CA VAL A 209 22.01 -2.69 -10.69
C VAL A 209 22.03 -3.37 -12.07
N ASP A 210 21.87 -2.62 -13.18
CA ASP A 210 21.65 -3.14 -14.54
C ASP A 210 20.48 -4.15 -14.61
N PRO A 211 19.27 -3.74 -14.15
CA PRO A 211 18.19 -4.69 -13.84
C PRO A 211 17.50 -5.24 -15.09
N ASP A 212 17.02 -6.47 -14.97
CA ASP A 212 16.13 -7.10 -15.96
C ASP A 212 14.67 -6.66 -15.82
N LEU A 213 14.29 -6.15 -14.63
CA LEU A 213 12.96 -5.65 -14.31
C LEU A 213 13.05 -4.42 -13.39
N LEU A 214 12.40 -3.32 -13.75
CA LEU A 214 12.14 -2.20 -12.86
C LEU A 214 10.77 -2.39 -12.19
N PHE A 215 10.74 -2.45 -10.87
CA PHE A 215 9.53 -2.68 -10.09
C PHE A 215 9.20 -1.48 -9.21
N ILE A 216 8.03 -0.86 -9.40
CA ILE A 216 7.55 0.23 -8.55
C ILE A 216 6.61 -0.36 -7.48
N SER A 217 7.00 -0.24 -6.21
CA SER A 217 6.27 -0.87 -5.11
C SER A 217 4.92 -0.18 -4.81
N ASN A 218 4.15 -0.79 -3.92
CA ASN A 218 3.06 -0.11 -3.23
C ASN A 218 3.58 1.00 -2.31
N GLY A 219 2.69 1.81 -1.76
CA GLY A 219 3.04 2.86 -0.81
C GLY A 219 1.87 3.76 -0.44
N PRO A 220 2.07 4.65 0.55
CA PRO A 220 1.07 5.60 1.02
C PRO A 220 1.00 6.88 0.17
N GLY A 221 -0.08 7.62 0.35
CA GLY A 221 -0.16 9.01 -0.09
C GLY A 221 -0.69 9.23 -1.48
N ASP A 222 -0.41 10.43 -1.97
CA ASP A 222 -0.76 10.87 -3.33
C ASP A 222 0.37 10.44 -4.29
N PRO A 223 0.07 9.71 -5.38
CA PRO A 223 1.10 9.32 -6.35
C PRO A 223 1.85 10.52 -6.96
N ALA A 224 1.26 11.71 -6.97
CA ALA A 224 1.93 12.93 -7.42
C ALA A 224 3.16 13.33 -6.59
N ASN A 225 3.34 12.78 -5.41
CA ASN A 225 4.49 13.04 -4.53
C ASN A 225 5.71 12.13 -4.84
N PHE A 226 5.61 11.26 -5.85
CA PHE A 226 6.66 10.31 -6.22
C PHE A 226 7.29 10.64 -7.60
N GLU A 227 7.61 11.92 -7.82
CA GLU A 227 8.19 12.42 -9.09
C GLU A 227 9.49 11.70 -9.50
N ALA A 228 10.31 11.26 -8.55
CA ALA A 228 11.54 10.51 -8.84
C ALA A 228 11.23 9.14 -9.46
N ALA A 229 10.25 8.42 -8.91
CA ALA A 229 9.81 7.13 -9.47
C ALA A 229 9.13 7.32 -10.85
N GLU A 230 8.33 8.38 -11.05
CA GLU A 230 7.79 8.72 -12.38
C GLU A 230 8.93 8.96 -13.41
N ALA A 231 9.99 9.68 -13.03
CA ALA A 231 11.13 9.94 -13.90
C ALA A 231 11.91 8.67 -14.26
N LEU A 232 12.03 7.71 -13.34
CA LEU A 232 12.63 6.41 -13.64
C LEU A 232 11.78 5.60 -14.63
N VAL A 233 10.47 5.57 -14.44
CA VAL A 233 9.56 4.92 -15.41
C VAL A 233 9.71 5.53 -16.80
N ASP A 234 9.73 6.87 -16.91
CA ASP A 234 9.89 7.59 -18.19
C ASP A 234 11.25 7.28 -18.86
N THR A 235 12.30 7.08 -18.05
CA THR A 235 13.65 6.76 -18.55
C THR A 235 13.74 5.32 -19.08
N TYR A 236 13.19 4.34 -18.37
CA TYR A 236 13.40 2.91 -18.66
C TYR A 236 12.31 2.27 -19.52
N VAL A 237 11.15 2.92 -19.71
CA VAL A 237 10.04 2.38 -20.49
C VAL A 237 10.45 2.02 -21.92
N GLY A 238 10.14 0.80 -22.36
CA GLY A 238 10.51 0.27 -23.68
C GLY A 238 11.96 -0.23 -23.79
N GLU A 239 12.79 -0.03 -22.77
CA GLU A 239 14.16 -0.57 -22.68
C GLU A 239 14.25 -1.70 -21.63
N THR A 240 13.69 -1.47 -20.45
CA THR A 240 13.58 -2.44 -19.36
C THR A 240 12.11 -2.70 -19.06
N PRO A 241 11.67 -3.96 -18.91
CA PRO A 241 10.34 -4.27 -18.44
C PRO A 241 9.99 -3.55 -17.14
N ILE A 242 8.72 -3.14 -16.98
CA ILE A 242 8.26 -2.39 -15.81
C ILE A 242 7.07 -3.10 -15.18
N ALA A 243 7.13 -3.27 -13.86
CA ALA A 243 6.02 -3.75 -13.06
C ALA A 243 5.63 -2.73 -11.98
N GLY A 244 4.37 -2.76 -11.53
CA GLY A 244 3.92 -1.90 -10.44
C GLY A 244 2.74 -2.47 -9.68
N ILE A 245 2.73 -2.24 -8.36
CA ILE A 245 1.63 -2.65 -7.48
C ILE A 245 1.07 -1.43 -6.76
N CYS A 246 -0.26 -1.28 -6.75
CA CYS A 246 -1.03 -0.28 -6.02
C CYS A 246 -0.58 1.15 -6.38
N LEU A 247 0.18 1.82 -5.52
CA LEU A 247 0.81 3.11 -5.84
C LEU A 247 1.67 3.01 -7.09
N GLY A 248 2.39 1.90 -7.28
CA GLY A 248 3.23 1.66 -8.46
C GLY A 248 2.45 1.69 -9.77
N GLN A 249 1.23 1.13 -9.84
CA GLN A 249 0.37 1.27 -11.02
C GLN A 249 0.05 2.75 -11.29
N GLN A 250 -0.24 3.52 -10.24
CA GLN A 250 -0.61 4.92 -10.36
C GLN A 250 0.57 5.77 -10.84
N VAL A 251 1.76 5.52 -10.31
CA VAL A 251 3.02 6.18 -10.74
C VAL A 251 3.33 5.86 -12.20
N VAL A 252 3.24 4.57 -12.60
CA VAL A 252 3.46 4.16 -14.00
C VAL A 252 2.46 4.81 -14.94
N ALA A 253 1.17 4.84 -14.58
CA ALA A 253 0.15 5.50 -15.40
C ALA A 253 0.43 7.00 -15.57
N ARG A 254 0.83 7.72 -14.51
CA ARG A 254 1.16 9.15 -14.56
C ARG A 254 2.38 9.42 -15.43
N ALA A 255 3.45 8.64 -15.27
CA ALA A 255 4.66 8.75 -16.10
C ALA A 255 4.35 8.57 -17.59
N LEU A 256 3.41 7.70 -17.94
CA LEU A 256 3.01 7.43 -19.32
C LEU A 256 1.87 8.32 -19.85
N GLY A 257 1.60 9.44 -19.17
CA GLY A 257 0.66 10.47 -19.59
C GLY A 257 -0.78 10.28 -19.12
N GLY A 258 -1.03 9.32 -18.26
CA GLY A 258 -2.33 9.12 -17.58
C GLY A 258 -2.56 10.12 -16.45
N THR A 259 -3.72 9.98 -15.79
CA THR A 259 -4.13 10.79 -14.65
C THR A 259 -4.57 9.92 -13.48
N THR A 260 -4.41 10.44 -12.26
CA THR A 260 -4.88 9.80 -11.04
C THR A 260 -5.91 10.67 -10.33
N GLU A 261 -6.83 10.04 -9.62
CA GLU A 261 -7.92 10.70 -8.91
C GLU A 261 -8.02 10.18 -7.47
N LYS A 262 -8.29 11.08 -6.51
CA LYS A 262 -8.62 10.68 -5.15
C LYS A 262 -10.04 10.14 -5.11
N MET A 263 -10.20 8.94 -4.58
CA MET A 263 -11.50 8.31 -4.36
C MET A 263 -12.17 8.88 -3.09
N ASP A 264 -13.49 8.83 -3.02
CA ASP A 264 -14.21 9.32 -1.84
C ASP A 264 -13.78 8.57 -0.57
N PHE A 265 -13.75 7.24 -0.58
CA PHE A 265 -13.34 6.41 0.57
C PHE A 265 -12.33 5.30 0.23
N GLY A 266 -12.00 5.12 -1.05
CA GLY A 266 -11.06 4.12 -1.54
C GLY A 266 -11.54 2.67 -1.44
N HIS A 267 -10.70 1.75 -1.91
CA HIS A 267 -10.91 0.32 -1.75
C HIS A 267 -10.01 -0.22 -0.64
N ARG A 268 -10.63 -0.76 0.43
CA ARG A 268 -9.90 -1.29 1.58
C ARG A 268 -10.54 -2.57 2.10
N GLY A 269 -9.82 -3.67 1.98
CA GLY A 269 -10.26 -4.99 2.44
C GLY A 269 -9.76 -6.13 1.56
N VAL A 270 -10.13 -7.35 1.94
CA VAL A 270 -9.65 -8.61 1.34
C VAL A 270 -10.69 -9.28 0.42
N ASN A 271 -11.70 -8.53 0.00
CA ASN A 271 -12.86 -9.07 -0.72
C ASN A 271 -13.33 -8.17 -1.86
N GLN A 272 -12.40 -7.50 -2.53
CA GLN A 272 -12.69 -6.67 -3.69
C GLN A 272 -12.68 -7.54 -4.96
N PRO A 273 -13.80 -7.62 -5.69
CA PRO A 273 -13.88 -8.45 -6.88
C PRO A 273 -13.30 -7.71 -8.09
N VAL A 274 -12.33 -8.31 -8.74
CA VAL A 274 -11.69 -7.79 -9.96
C VAL A 274 -12.00 -8.71 -11.13
N ARG A 275 -12.42 -8.14 -12.25
CA ARG A 275 -12.71 -8.85 -13.49
C ARG A 275 -11.61 -8.62 -14.51
N ASP A 276 -11.04 -9.69 -14.99
CA ASP A 276 -10.18 -9.72 -16.16
C ASP A 276 -11.02 -9.56 -17.44
N LEU A 277 -10.67 -8.60 -18.29
CA LEU A 277 -11.47 -8.22 -19.45
C LEU A 277 -11.29 -9.18 -20.65
N GLU A 278 -10.16 -9.88 -20.74
CA GLU A 278 -9.91 -10.85 -21.80
C GLU A 278 -10.65 -12.17 -21.53
N THR A 279 -10.46 -12.72 -20.33
CA THR A 279 -11.00 -14.03 -19.95
C THR A 279 -12.39 -13.97 -19.35
N ASN A 280 -12.83 -12.77 -18.90
CA ASN A 280 -14.03 -12.52 -18.13
C ASN A 280 -14.08 -13.30 -16.79
N ARG A 281 -12.94 -13.72 -16.29
CA ARG A 281 -12.80 -14.33 -14.95
C ARG A 281 -12.88 -13.25 -13.89
N VAL A 282 -13.49 -13.56 -12.76
CA VAL A 282 -13.51 -12.70 -11.58
C VAL A 282 -12.72 -13.39 -10.45
N VAL A 283 -11.80 -12.65 -9.85
CA VAL A 283 -11.03 -13.06 -8.66
C VAL A 283 -11.32 -12.11 -7.51
N MET A 284 -11.17 -12.61 -6.28
CA MET A 284 -11.21 -11.75 -5.08
C MET A 284 -9.81 -11.28 -4.77
N THR A 285 -9.68 -9.98 -4.52
CA THR A 285 -8.38 -9.35 -4.28
C THR A 285 -8.34 -8.63 -2.94
N THR A 286 -7.12 -8.40 -2.47
CA THR A 286 -6.82 -7.51 -1.35
C THR A 286 -6.49 -6.13 -1.90
N GLN A 287 -7.10 -5.10 -1.31
CA GLN A 287 -6.89 -3.71 -1.72
C GLN A 287 -6.74 -2.79 -0.51
N ASN A 288 -5.87 -1.81 -0.63
CA ASN A 288 -5.67 -0.74 0.33
C ASN A 288 -5.18 0.52 -0.38
N HIS A 289 -6.09 1.22 -1.05
CA HIS A 289 -5.75 2.46 -1.76
C HIS A 289 -6.86 3.50 -1.68
N GLY A 290 -6.48 4.78 -1.67
CA GLY A 290 -7.37 5.93 -1.68
C GLY A 290 -7.34 6.73 -2.98
N TYR A 291 -6.46 6.34 -3.91
CA TYR A 291 -6.35 6.91 -5.26
C TYR A 291 -6.55 5.80 -6.29
N THR A 292 -7.00 6.18 -7.46
CA THR A 292 -7.15 5.30 -8.63
C THR A 292 -6.67 6.01 -9.88
N VAL A 293 -6.39 5.25 -10.94
CA VAL A 293 -6.14 5.82 -12.26
C VAL A 293 -7.50 6.23 -12.86
N GLY A 294 -7.62 7.49 -13.25
CA GLY A 294 -8.81 8.02 -13.93
C GLY A 294 -8.75 7.78 -15.44
N ASP A 295 -7.75 8.38 -16.11
CA ASP A 295 -7.45 8.16 -17.51
C ASP A 295 -6.09 7.46 -17.62
N PRO A 296 -5.99 6.25 -18.18
CA PRO A 296 -4.71 5.53 -18.31
C PRO A 296 -3.77 6.12 -19.37
N GLY A 297 -4.24 7.08 -20.19
CA GLY A 297 -3.51 7.59 -21.34
C GLY A 297 -3.55 6.65 -22.55
N ASP A 298 -2.78 6.95 -23.59
CA ASP A 298 -2.77 6.20 -24.84
C ASP A 298 -1.74 5.04 -24.85
N ALA A 299 -0.89 4.95 -23.84
CA ALA A 299 0.23 3.99 -23.78
C ALA A 299 -0.11 2.68 -23.06
N LEU A 300 -1.17 2.66 -22.26
CA LEU A 300 -1.59 1.53 -21.43
C LEU A 300 -3.01 1.08 -21.76
N ASP A 301 -3.19 -0.21 -21.85
CA ASP A 301 -4.50 -0.85 -21.98
C ASP A 301 -5.06 -1.20 -20.61
N VAL A 302 -6.35 -0.94 -20.38
CA VAL A 302 -7.06 -1.45 -19.20
C VAL A 302 -7.35 -2.92 -19.42
N THR A 303 -6.70 -3.78 -18.64
CA THR A 303 -6.86 -5.25 -18.75
C THR A 303 -7.76 -5.83 -17.66
N GLN A 304 -7.86 -5.14 -16.52
CA GLN A 304 -8.71 -5.57 -15.41
C GLN A 304 -9.46 -4.37 -14.80
N VAL A 305 -10.68 -4.64 -14.29
CA VAL A 305 -11.53 -3.64 -13.66
C VAL A 305 -12.17 -4.15 -12.37
N ASN A 306 -12.43 -3.27 -11.42
CA ASN A 306 -13.22 -3.56 -10.24
C ASN A 306 -14.69 -3.82 -10.66
N VAL A 307 -15.30 -4.88 -10.13
CA VAL A 307 -16.68 -5.25 -10.48
C VAL A 307 -17.71 -4.28 -9.88
N ASN A 308 -17.36 -3.56 -8.81
CA ASN A 308 -18.29 -2.71 -8.08
C ASN A 308 -18.48 -1.33 -8.72
N ASP A 309 -17.42 -0.77 -9.32
CA ASP A 309 -17.42 0.62 -9.80
C ASP A 309 -16.67 0.85 -11.11
N ASP A 310 -16.19 -0.23 -11.75
CA ASP A 310 -15.46 -0.25 -13.01
C ASP A 310 -14.14 0.54 -13.01
N THR A 311 -13.56 0.86 -11.85
CA THR A 311 -12.23 1.46 -11.76
C THR A 311 -11.15 0.54 -12.33
N PRO A 312 -10.08 1.08 -12.98
CA PRO A 312 -8.99 0.28 -13.52
C PRO A 312 -8.20 -0.44 -12.41
N GLU A 313 -8.06 -1.76 -12.55
CA GLU A 313 -7.38 -2.62 -11.59
C GLU A 313 -6.14 -3.31 -12.18
N GLY A 314 -6.00 -3.35 -13.49
CA GLY A 314 -4.84 -3.78 -14.24
C GLY A 314 -4.62 -2.89 -15.44
N LEU A 315 -3.38 -2.43 -15.60
CA LEU A 315 -2.93 -1.63 -16.74
C LEU A 315 -1.68 -2.27 -17.31
N ASP A 316 -1.75 -2.66 -18.56
CA ASP A 316 -0.68 -3.41 -19.22
C ASP A 316 -0.34 -2.81 -20.59
N SER A 317 0.87 -3.06 -21.09
CA SER A 317 1.32 -2.75 -22.43
C SER A 317 2.34 -3.78 -22.90
N ASP A 318 1.94 -4.66 -23.82
CA ASP A 318 2.84 -5.65 -24.43
C ASP A 318 3.97 -4.97 -25.22
N GLU A 319 3.67 -3.84 -25.90
CA GLU A 319 4.63 -3.10 -26.70
C GLU A 319 5.77 -2.50 -25.84
N LEU A 320 5.42 -2.02 -24.63
CA LEU A 320 6.35 -1.36 -23.72
C LEU A 320 6.91 -2.31 -22.66
N GLY A 321 6.41 -3.55 -22.57
CA GLY A 321 6.77 -4.51 -21.53
C GLY A 321 6.33 -4.05 -20.14
N VAL A 322 5.08 -3.58 -20.01
CA VAL A 322 4.53 -3.05 -18.75
C VAL A 322 3.39 -3.95 -18.26
N ILE A 323 3.45 -4.35 -16.98
CA ILE A 323 2.37 -5.07 -16.28
C ILE A 323 2.17 -4.46 -14.90
N THR A 324 0.96 -3.93 -14.61
CA THR A 324 0.67 -3.34 -13.31
C THR A 324 -0.67 -3.77 -12.73
N ARG A 325 -0.77 -3.77 -11.39
CA ARG A 325 -2.02 -4.09 -10.66
C ARG A 325 -2.29 -3.06 -9.57
N GLN A 326 -3.55 -2.59 -9.49
CA GLN A 326 -4.00 -1.68 -8.44
C GLN A 326 -4.17 -2.40 -7.11
N TYR A 327 -4.61 -3.65 -7.14
CA TYR A 327 -4.73 -4.49 -5.96
C TYR A 327 -3.38 -5.11 -5.55
N HIS A 328 -3.36 -5.80 -4.42
CA HIS A 328 -2.20 -6.48 -3.86
C HIS A 328 -2.22 -7.97 -4.25
N PRO A 329 -1.47 -8.41 -5.29
CA PRO A 329 -1.44 -9.82 -5.70
C PRO A 329 -0.75 -10.72 -4.67
N GLU A 330 0.17 -10.18 -3.85
CA GLU A 330 0.80 -10.86 -2.73
C GLU A 330 -0.18 -11.16 -1.59
N ALA A 331 -1.37 -10.53 -1.61
CA ALA A 331 -2.37 -10.59 -0.54
C ALA A 331 -1.84 -10.02 0.79
N ASN A 332 -1.64 -10.85 1.80
CA ASN A 332 -1.17 -10.55 3.15
C ASN A 332 -1.71 -9.24 3.76
N PRO A 333 -2.97 -9.29 4.28
CA PRO A 333 -3.85 -10.46 4.35
C PRO A 333 -4.67 -10.65 3.07
N GLY A 334 -5.20 -11.84 2.87
CA GLY A 334 -6.22 -12.05 1.85
C GLY A 334 -6.09 -13.35 1.06
N PRO A 335 -6.88 -13.49 -0.03
CA PRO A 335 -6.83 -14.64 -0.92
C PRO A 335 -5.60 -14.61 -1.83
N ASN A 336 -5.02 -15.77 -2.07
CA ASN A 336 -3.81 -15.96 -2.89
C ASN A 336 -4.14 -16.32 -4.35
N ASP A 337 -5.26 -15.81 -4.87
CA ASP A 337 -5.76 -16.16 -6.22
C ASP A 337 -5.02 -15.42 -7.35
N SER A 338 -4.13 -14.48 -7.02
CA SER A 338 -3.44 -13.58 -7.97
C SER A 338 -1.90 -13.64 -7.87
N LEU A 339 -1.35 -14.64 -7.19
CA LEU A 339 0.12 -14.81 -7.04
C LEU A 339 0.84 -15.08 -8.37
N ASP A 340 0.12 -15.51 -9.41
CA ASP A 340 0.61 -15.66 -10.78
C ASP A 340 1.14 -14.34 -11.38
N PHE A 341 0.70 -13.18 -10.89
CA PHE A 341 1.25 -11.88 -11.26
C PHE A 341 2.79 -11.83 -11.18
N PHE A 342 3.40 -12.41 -10.14
CA PHE A 342 4.85 -12.41 -9.98
C PHE A 342 5.56 -13.30 -11.01
N ASP A 343 4.92 -14.37 -11.46
CA ASP A 343 5.42 -15.21 -12.55
C ASP A 343 5.28 -14.48 -13.90
N ASP A 344 4.19 -13.73 -14.10
CA ASP A 344 3.96 -12.96 -15.32
C ASP A 344 5.01 -11.83 -15.47
N VAL A 345 5.28 -11.06 -14.40
CA VAL A 345 6.24 -9.94 -14.48
C VAL A 345 7.69 -10.43 -14.58
N LEU A 346 8.07 -11.50 -13.89
CA LEU A 346 9.40 -12.11 -14.05
C LEU A 346 9.54 -12.78 -15.41
N GLY A 347 8.47 -13.31 -16.00
CA GLY A 347 8.47 -13.83 -17.35
C GLY A 347 8.82 -12.79 -18.43
N LEU A 348 8.65 -11.49 -18.18
CA LEU A 348 9.09 -10.43 -19.08
C LEU A 348 10.62 -10.38 -19.22
N THR A 349 11.37 -10.79 -18.21
CA THR A 349 12.86 -10.76 -18.22
C THR A 349 13.44 -11.77 -19.21
N GLU A 350 12.76 -12.91 -19.47
CA GLU A 350 13.21 -13.92 -20.42
C GLU A 350 13.26 -13.42 -21.87
N SER A 351 12.45 -12.43 -22.21
CA SER A 351 12.39 -11.85 -23.56
C SER A 351 13.63 -11.01 -23.90
N ARG A 352 14.34 -10.46 -22.91
CA ARG A 352 15.60 -9.69 -23.08
C ARG A 352 16.78 -10.59 -23.45
N THR A 353 16.87 -11.79 -22.88
CA THR A 353 17.99 -12.72 -23.07
C THR A 353 18.03 -13.27 -24.51
N THR A 354 16.97 -13.14 -25.30
CA THR A 354 16.90 -13.67 -26.69
C THR A 354 17.36 -12.68 -27.78
N VAL A 355 17.60 -11.41 -27.43
CA VAL A 355 18.12 -10.41 -28.37
C VAL A 355 19.62 -10.18 -28.08
N ALA A 356 20.45 -11.18 -28.39
CA ALA A 356 21.90 -10.98 -28.45
C ALA A 356 22.23 -9.94 -29.55
N PRO A 357 23.16 -9.00 -29.32
CA PRO A 357 23.58 -8.07 -30.38
C PRO A 357 24.11 -8.88 -31.57
N ALA A 358 23.60 -8.57 -32.75
CA ALA A 358 24.19 -9.08 -33.98
C ALA A 358 25.64 -8.63 -34.05
N ASP A 359 26.58 -9.56 -33.98
CA ASP A 359 28.00 -9.31 -34.23
C ASP A 359 28.17 -8.65 -35.60
N ASP A 360 28.65 -7.39 -35.62
CA ASP A 360 29.16 -6.72 -36.81
C ASP A 360 30.66 -7.02 -37.02
#